data_f66e8cf41d609aa444a495b10199f804
#
_entry.id   f66e8cf41d609aa444a495b10199f804
#
_cell.length_a   1.000
_cell.length_b   1.000
_cell.length_c   1.000
_cell.angle_alpha   90.00
_cell.angle_beta   90.00
_cell.angle_gamma   90.00
#
_symmetry.space_group_name_H-M   'P 1'
#
loop_
_entity.id
_entity.type
_entity.pdbx_description
1 polymer ?
#
loop_
_entity_poly.entity_id
_entity_poly.type
_entity_poly.pdbx_seq_one_letter_code
_entity_poly.pdbx_strand_id
1 'polypeptide(L)'
;MTTTHDQTAAKIPKRVIWLAVAGAVGGFLFGFDSSVVNGAVDAIKDEFALSEAVTGFAVAVALLGCAAGAYLAGKIADRYGRIPAMKLGALLFLVSAIGTGFAFGVWDLIFWRLVGGLGIGLASVIAPAYISEISPRHVRGRLASLQQLAITTGIFAALLSDAVFATSAGGADQALWLGLEAWRWMFMAAAVPAVVYGWIAFTLPESPRFLVFQGKDEEALRVFKSIAPDEDSDRHLREIKKAIDEDKLAGQKGSLRGKALGLQPVVWIGIILSVLQQFVGINVIFYYSTTLWKAVGFQEKDSLTISVATAVTNILVTLVAIALVDRIGRRPIMLAGSIGMALSLGTMALAFGSATGSGDAISLPGAWGPAALVAANVFVISFGASWGPLVWVLLGEIFPSRIRARALGLAAAAQWIANFAITLSFPVMAAASLPLTYAMYALFAAASFFFVMFKVPETNGMSLEQAETLFVPKGSAKEAAKESAKESARA
;
A
#
# COMPACT_ATOMS: atom_id res chain seq x y z
N MET A 1 -26.59 -31.52 -26.50
CA MET A 1 -25.30 -32.04 -26.01
C MET A 1 -24.46 -30.87 -25.62
N THR A 2 -24.55 -30.46 -24.38
CA THR A 2 -23.79 -29.36 -23.77
C THR A 2 -22.46 -29.94 -23.30
N THR A 3 -21.40 -29.65 -24.01
CA THR A 3 -20.02 -29.95 -23.57
C THR A 3 -19.67 -29.03 -22.42
N THR A 4 -19.81 -29.54 -21.21
CA THR A 4 -19.16 -28.99 -20.02
C THR A 4 -17.65 -29.05 -20.24
N HIS A 5 -17.04 -27.90 -20.58
CA HIS A 5 -15.61 -27.74 -20.46
C HIS A 5 -15.24 -27.90 -18.97
N ASP A 6 -14.75 -29.07 -18.64
CA ASP A 6 -14.05 -29.36 -17.39
C ASP A 6 -12.80 -28.46 -17.36
N GLN A 7 -12.92 -27.31 -16.70
CA GLN A 7 -11.78 -26.46 -16.40
C GLN A 7 -10.98 -27.14 -15.28
N THR A 8 -10.26 -28.20 -15.62
CA THR A 8 -9.14 -28.67 -14.79
C THR A 8 -8.27 -27.47 -14.51
N ALA A 9 -8.18 -27.09 -13.24
CA ALA A 9 -7.40 -25.96 -12.77
C ALA A 9 -5.96 -26.10 -13.28
N ALA A 10 -5.64 -25.39 -14.36
CA ALA A 10 -4.34 -25.44 -14.99
C ALA A 10 -3.29 -25.11 -13.92
N LYS A 11 -2.35 -26.03 -13.69
CA LYS A 11 -1.29 -25.85 -12.69
C LYS A 11 -0.47 -24.62 -13.07
N ILE A 12 -0.41 -23.63 -12.17
CA ILE A 12 0.41 -22.44 -12.37
C ILE A 12 1.87 -22.88 -12.48
N PRO A 13 2.61 -22.52 -13.55
CA PRO A 13 4.02 -22.86 -13.69
C PRO A 13 4.81 -22.33 -12.50
N LYS A 14 5.65 -23.17 -11.87
CA LYS A 14 6.48 -22.77 -10.71
C LYS A 14 7.31 -21.51 -10.99
N ARG A 15 7.73 -21.32 -12.23
CA ARG A 15 8.48 -20.15 -12.67
C ARG A 15 7.67 -18.86 -12.55
N VAL A 16 6.38 -18.88 -12.91
CA VAL A 16 5.50 -17.72 -12.75
C VAL A 16 5.33 -17.34 -11.28
N ILE A 17 5.14 -18.34 -10.41
CA ILE A 17 5.07 -18.11 -8.97
C ILE A 17 6.37 -17.48 -8.47
N TRP A 18 7.52 -18.02 -8.86
CA TRP A 18 8.84 -17.51 -8.49
C TRP A 18 9.00 -16.03 -8.93
N LEU A 19 8.69 -15.73 -10.20
CA LEU A 19 8.79 -14.36 -10.74
C LEU A 19 7.83 -13.39 -10.01
N ALA A 20 6.62 -13.85 -9.67
CA ALA A 20 5.66 -13.04 -8.93
C ALA A 20 6.12 -12.79 -7.48
N VAL A 21 6.66 -13.80 -6.80
CA VAL A 21 7.25 -13.65 -5.46
C VAL A 21 8.45 -12.71 -5.51
N ALA A 22 9.33 -12.90 -6.48
CA ALA A 22 10.50 -12.06 -6.69
C ALA A 22 10.12 -10.59 -6.95
N GLY A 23 9.09 -10.35 -7.78
CA GLY A 23 8.52 -9.01 -8.00
C GLY A 23 7.94 -8.41 -6.71
N ALA A 24 7.27 -9.22 -5.90
CA ALA A 24 6.63 -8.76 -4.66
C ALA A 24 7.62 -8.30 -3.56
N VAL A 25 8.93 -8.65 -3.66
CA VAL A 25 9.96 -8.17 -2.72
C VAL A 25 10.02 -6.63 -2.67
N GLY A 26 9.65 -5.93 -3.76
CA GLY A 26 9.47 -4.47 -3.74
C GLY A 26 8.41 -4.00 -2.73
N GLY A 27 7.34 -4.80 -2.53
CA GLY A 27 6.36 -4.56 -1.47
C GLY A 27 6.93 -4.80 -0.07
N PHE A 28 7.76 -5.82 0.10
CA PHE A 28 8.46 -6.07 1.36
C PHE A 28 9.34 -4.87 1.76
N LEU A 29 10.09 -4.29 0.83
CA LEU A 29 10.88 -3.08 1.09
C LEU A 29 10.01 -1.92 1.58
N PHE A 30 8.86 -1.70 0.95
CA PHE A 30 7.91 -0.68 1.39
C PHE A 30 7.42 -0.93 2.82
N GLY A 31 7.00 -2.16 3.13
CA GLY A 31 6.56 -2.53 4.48
C GLY A 31 7.65 -2.36 5.52
N PHE A 32 8.89 -2.76 5.20
CA PHE A 32 10.03 -2.66 6.09
C PHE A 32 10.37 -1.20 6.41
N ASP A 33 10.61 -0.36 5.39
CA ASP A 33 11.02 1.03 5.61
C ASP A 33 9.95 1.87 6.31
N SER A 34 8.70 1.65 5.96
CA SER A 34 7.60 2.40 6.57
C SER A 34 7.45 2.11 8.07
N SER A 35 7.85 0.93 8.52
CA SER A 35 7.66 0.49 9.91
C SER A 35 8.90 0.51 10.77
N VAL A 36 10.11 0.48 10.18
CA VAL A 36 11.37 0.54 10.93
C VAL A 36 11.52 1.81 11.77
N VAL A 37 10.86 2.89 11.37
CA VAL A 37 10.87 4.14 12.14
C VAL A 37 10.19 4.01 13.50
N ASN A 38 9.31 3.02 13.69
CA ASN A 38 8.55 2.83 14.93
C ASN A 38 9.46 2.60 16.13
N GLY A 39 10.48 1.75 16.00
CA GLY A 39 11.44 1.50 17.07
C GLY A 39 12.43 2.65 17.30
N ALA A 40 12.61 3.52 16.31
CA ALA A 40 13.65 4.54 16.30
C ALA A 40 13.15 5.96 16.65
N VAL A 41 11.84 6.23 16.54
CA VAL A 41 11.26 7.58 16.59
C VAL A 41 11.63 8.34 17.87
N ASP A 42 11.48 7.69 19.02
CA ASP A 42 11.74 8.33 20.32
C ASP A 42 13.25 8.60 20.49
N ALA A 43 14.11 7.64 20.14
CA ALA A 43 15.57 7.79 20.22
C ALA A 43 16.07 8.93 19.29
N ILE A 44 15.54 9.04 18.08
CA ILE A 44 15.85 10.13 17.15
C ILE A 44 15.39 11.48 17.72
N LYS A 45 14.18 11.52 18.30
CA LYS A 45 13.64 12.73 18.92
C LYS A 45 14.52 13.22 20.05
N ASP A 46 14.97 12.31 20.91
CA ASP A 46 15.78 12.63 22.08
C ASP A 46 17.22 13.01 21.68
N GLU A 47 17.87 12.25 20.76
CA GLU A 47 19.23 12.52 20.30
C GLU A 47 19.39 13.89 19.62
N PHE A 48 18.41 14.25 18.77
CA PHE A 48 18.46 15.53 18.05
C PHE A 48 17.62 16.64 18.71
N ALA A 49 17.08 16.41 19.91
CA ALA A 49 16.24 17.35 20.67
C ALA A 49 15.10 17.96 19.82
N LEU A 50 14.34 17.10 19.13
CA LEU A 50 13.34 17.51 18.16
C LEU A 50 12.01 17.92 18.83
N SER A 51 11.37 18.95 18.25
CA SER A 51 9.96 19.23 18.55
C SER A 51 9.04 18.20 17.90
N GLU A 52 7.80 18.06 18.41
CA GLU A 52 6.81 17.12 17.85
C GLU A 52 6.57 17.32 16.35
N ALA A 53 6.54 18.58 15.90
CA ALA A 53 6.35 18.91 14.49
C ALA A 53 7.52 18.46 13.62
N VAL A 54 8.76 18.63 14.08
CA VAL A 54 9.95 18.20 13.35
C VAL A 54 10.07 16.68 13.37
N THR A 55 9.74 16.04 14.48
CA THR A 55 9.66 14.57 14.57
C THR A 55 8.66 14.02 13.56
N GLY A 56 7.43 14.56 13.55
CA GLY A 56 6.41 14.18 12.56
C GLY A 56 6.88 14.36 11.12
N PHE A 57 7.59 15.46 10.84
CA PHE A 57 8.15 15.70 9.49
C PHE A 57 9.26 14.71 9.14
N ALA A 58 10.18 14.42 10.05
CA ALA A 58 11.26 13.47 9.84
C ALA A 58 10.74 12.04 9.55
N VAL A 59 9.64 11.64 10.22
CA VAL A 59 8.96 10.37 9.95
C VAL A 59 8.22 10.42 8.60
N ALA A 60 7.45 11.47 8.36
CA ALA A 60 6.55 11.56 7.21
C ALA A 60 7.25 11.85 5.88
N VAL A 61 8.45 12.46 5.89
CA VAL A 61 9.13 12.93 4.67
C VAL A 61 9.38 11.83 3.62
N ALA A 62 9.61 10.60 4.06
CA ALA A 62 9.73 9.46 3.18
C ALA A 62 8.50 9.27 2.28
N LEU A 63 7.29 9.62 2.77
CA LEU A 63 6.05 9.54 2.00
C LEU A 63 5.99 10.55 0.86
N LEU A 64 6.62 11.73 1.02
CA LEU A 64 6.81 12.68 -0.09
C LEU A 64 7.76 12.11 -1.14
N GLY A 65 8.84 11.46 -0.70
CA GLY A 65 9.70 10.68 -1.58
C GLY A 65 8.93 9.59 -2.33
N CYS A 66 8.07 8.84 -1.63
CA CYS A 66 7.21 7.82 -2.24
C CYS A 66 6.27 8.40 -3.30
N ALA A 67 5.64 9.54 -3.03
CA ALA A 67 4.78 10.22 -4.00
C ALA A 67 5.55 10.63 -5.26
N ALA A 68 6.72 11.23 -5.10
CA ALA A 68 7.59 11.62 -6.21
C ALA A 68 8.11 10.40 -6.99
N GLY A 69 8.58 9.36 -6.28
CA GLY A 69 9.05 8.11 -6.86
C GLY A 69 7.97 7.39 -7.66
N ALA A 70 6.75 7.28 -7.11
CA ALA A 70 5.60 6.69 -7.77
C ALA A 70 5.21 7.47 -9.05
N TYR A 71 5.24 8.81 -9.00
CA TYR A 71 4.99 9.64 -10.17
C TYR A 71 6.04 9.43 -11.29
N LEU A 72 7.30 9.29 -10.92
CA LEU A 72 8.39 9.06 -11.86
C LEU A 72 8.44 7.61 -12.38
N ALA A 73 7.91 6.66 -11.61
CA ALA A 73 8.00 5.22 -11.90
C ALA A 73 7.49 4.86 -13.30
N GLY A 74 6.33 5.37 -13.70
CA GLY A 74 5.78 5.13 -15.02
C GLY A 74 6.71 5.60 -16.13
N LYS A 75 7.22 6.84 -16.04
CA LYS A 75 8.12 7.43 -17.04
C LYS A 75 9.43 6.67 -17.16
N ILE A 76 10.00 6.26 -16.01
CA ILE A 76 11.26 5.50 -15.96
C ILE A 76 11.04 4.09 -16.55
N ALA A 77 9.96 3.41 -16.14
CA ALA A 77 9.64 2.07 -16.62
C ALA A 77 9.28 2.02 -18.10
N ASP A 78 8.61 3.04 -18.63
CA ASP A 78 8.25 3.10 -20.05
C ASP A 78 9.47 3.44 -20.92
N ARG A 79 10.44 4.17 -20.39
CA ARG A 79 11.65 4.53 -21.14
C ARG A 79 12.75 3.46 -21.06
N TYR A 80 12.99 2.93 -19.89
CA TYR A 80 14.16 2.07 -19.61
C TYR A 80 13.80 0.60 -19.35
N GLY A 81 12.54 0.29 -19.06
CA GLY A 81 12.07 -1.03 -18.68
C GLY A 81 11.79 -1.20 -17.19
N ARG A 82 11.17 -2.32 -16.87
CA ARG A 82 10.79 -2.61 -15.47
C ARG A 82 12.00 -3.00 -14.64
N ILE A 83 12.91 -3.79 -15.19
CA ILE A 83 14.09 -4.28 -14.48
C ILE A 83 15.08 -3.16 -14.14
N PRO A 84 15.47 -2.24 -15.03
CA PRO A 84 16.29 -1.09 -14.66
C PRO A 84 15.63 -0.19 -13.59
N ALA A 85 14.31 0.00 -13.66
CA ALA A 85 13.59 0.75 -12.65
C ALA A 85 13.63 0.06 -11.26
N MET A 86 13.50 -1.29 -11.20
CA MET A 86 13.66 -2.07 -9.97
C MET A 86 15.08 -1.93 -9.39
N LYS A 87 16.11 -2.02 -10.24
CA LYS A 87 17.52 -1.84 -9.82
C LYS A 87 17.78 -0.45 -9.26
N LEU A 88 17.25 0.59 -9.91
CA LEU A 88 17.34 1.96 -9.41
C LEU A 88 16.65 2.11 -8.06
N GLY A 89 15.44 1.56 -7.91
CA GLY A 89 14.71 1.54 -6.63
C GLY A 89 15.51 0.86 -5.52
N ALA A 90 16.08 -0.31 -5.80
CA ALA A 90 16.94 -1.03 -4.86
C ALA A 90 18.18 -0.22 -4.44
N LEU A 91 18.85 0.42 -5.40
CA LEU A 91 20.02 1.26 -5.13
C LEU A 91 19.69 2.46 -4.25
N LEU A 92 18.63 3.21 -4.59
CA LEU A 92 18.20 4.37 -3.80
C LEU A 92 17.83 3.95 -2.37
N PHE A 93 17.16 2.82 -2.22
CA PHE A 93 16.79 2.28 -0.92
C PHE A 93 18.01 1.84 -0.11
N LEU A 94 18.96 1.12 -0.73
CA LEU A 94 20.21 0.69 -0.09
C LEU A 94 21.03 1.87 0.42
N VAL A 95 21.22 2.87 -0.43
CA VAL A 95 22.00 4.08 -0.07
C VAL A 95 21.30 4.86 1.04
N SER A 96 19.98 4.95 0.99
CA SER A 96 19.17 5.58 2.05
C SER A 96 19.29 4.84 3.38
N ALA A 97 19.19 3.50 3.39
CA ALA A 97 19.30 2.70 4.61
C ALA A 97 20.63 2.94 5.32
N ILE A 98 21.72 2.94 4.57
CA ILE A 98 23.06 3.21 5.08
C ILE A 98 23.18 4.68 5.52
N GLY A 99 22.76 5.62 4.67
CA GLY A 99 22.83 7.05 4.95
C GLY A 99 22.04 7.46 6.18
N THR A 100 20.82 6.91 6.36
CA THR A 100 20.00 7.15 7.56
C THR A 100 20.68 6.61 8.82
N GLY A 101 21.29 5.41 8.76
CA GLY A 101 22.03 4.84 9.89
C GLY A 101 23.26 5.63 10.30
N PHE A 102 23.91 6.33 9.38
CA PHE A 102 25.07 7.21 9.63
C PHE A 102 24.70 8.69 9.72
N ALA A 103 23.42 9.04 9.81
CA ALA A 103 23.00 10.44 9.87
C ALA A 103 23.62 11.16 11.07
N PHE A 104 24.20 12.33 10.80
CA PHE A 104 24.86 13.18 11.80
C PHE A 104 23.97 14.33 12.29
N GLY A 105 22.75 14.44 11.77
CA GLY A 105 21.79 15.46 12.19
C GLY A 105 20.43 15.24 11.53
N VAL A 106 19.42 15.93 12.02
CA VAL A 106 18.02 15.73 11.57
C VAL A 106 17.84 16.03 10.07
N TRP A 107 18.51 17.06 9.54
CA TRP A 107 18.36 17.41 8.12
C TRP A 107 19.01 16.41 7.18
N ASP A 108 20.12 15.81 7.63
CA ASP A 108 20.78 14.72 6.94
C ASP A 108 19.91 13.46 6.95
N LEU A 109 19.33 13.12 8.10
CA LEU A 109 18.35 12.03 8.23
C LEU A 109 17.15 12.26 7.31
N ILE A 110 16.56 13.47 7.30
CA ILE A 110 15.43 13.84 6.42
C ILE A 110 15.81 13.66 4.95
N PHE A 111 17.01 14.07 4.55
CA PHE A 111 17.49 13.89 3.19
C PHE A 111 17.53 12.39 2.78
N TRP A 112 18.15 11.55 3.62
CA TRP A 112 18.23 10.12 3.33
C TRP A 112 16.85 9.44 3.34
N ARG A 113 15.96 9.81 4.25
CA ARG A 113 14.57 9.34 4.28
C ARG A 113 13.83 9.72 2.99
N LEU A 114 14.04 10.91 2.45
CA LEU A 114 13.46 11.33 1.17
C LEU A 114 13.98 10.47 0.00
N VAL A 115 15.31 10.21 -0.01
CA VAL A 115 15.95 9.33 -1.02
C VAL A 115 15.39 7.91 -0.94
N GLY A 116 15.24 7.36 0.26
CA GLY A 116 14.62 6.04 0.47
C GLY A 116 13.18 5.99 -0.04
N GLY A 117 12.42 7.03 0.29
CA GLY A 117 11.05 7.19 -0.20
C GLY A 117 10.97 7.17 -1.74
N LEU A 118 11.88 7.84 -2.45
CA LEU A 118 11.95 7.76 -3.92
C LEU A 118 12.11 6.32 -4.41
N GLY A 119 13.01 5.55 -3.79
CA GLY A 119 13.22 4.14 -4.12
C GLY A 119 11.99 3.27 -3.88
N ILE A 120 11.32 3.47 -2.73
CA ILE A 120 10.08 2.78 -2.37
C ILE A 120 8.95 3.14 -3.34
N GLY A 121 8.79 4.43 -3.66
CA GLY A 121 7.80 4.90 -4.61
C GLY A 121 7.95 4.25 -5.98
N LEU A 122 9.19 4.11 -6.47
CA LEU A 122 9.49 3.35 -7.69
C LEU A 122 9.06 1.89 -7.55
N ALA A 123 9.48 1.20 -6.49
CA ALA A 123 9.19 -0.21 -6.26
C ALA A 123 7.69 -0.48 -6.11
N SER A 124 6.95 0.39 -5.42
CA SER A 124 5.50 0.25 -5.16
C SER A 124 4.65 0.23 -6.43
N VAL A 125 5.08 0.89 -7.49
CA VAL A 125 4.40 0.94 -8.80
C VAL A 125 4.91 -0.15 -9.73
N ILE A 126 6.23 -0.33 -9.78
CA ILE A 126 6.86 -1.26 -10.74
C ILE A 126 6.58 -2.72 -10.39
N ALA A 127 6.61 -3.08 -9.09
CA ALA A 127 6.42 -4.46 -8.65
C ALA A 127 5.04 -5.03 -9.04
N PRO A 128 3.89 -4.40 -8.71
CA PRO A 128 2.59 -4.89 -9.13
C PRO A 128 2.39 -4.83 -10.65
N ALA A 129 2.95 -3.83 -11.33
CA ALA A 129 2.92 -3.75 -12.79
C ALA A 129 3.65 -4.95 -13.41
N TYR A 130 4.88 -5.25 -12.98
CA TYR A 130 5.66 -6.40 -13.43
C TYR A 130 4.92 -7.71 -13.17
N ILE A 131 4.40 -7.93 -11.94
CA ILE A 131 3.62 -9.13 -11.59
C ILE A 131 2.42 -9.29 -12.55
N SER A 132 1.70 -8.21 -12.85
CA SER A 132 0.54 -8.26 -13.73
C SER A 132 0.90 -8.57 -15.19
N GLU A 133 2.07 -8.13 -15.65
CA GLU A 133 2.56 -8.32 -17.02
C GLU A 133 3.12 -9.74 -17.28
N ILE A 134 3.64 -10.40 -16.24
CA ILE A 134 4.15 -11.78 -16.33
C ILE A 134 3.10 -12.85 -15.97
N SER A 135 1.98 -12.45 -15.37
CA SER A 135 0.99 -13.38 -14.83
C SER A 135 -0.06 -13.77 -15.88
N PRO A 136 -0.37 -15.07 -16.04
CA PRO A 136 -1.52 -15.53 -16.81
C PRO A 136 -2.83 -14.90 -16.29
N ARG A 137 -3.77 -14.62 -17.19
CA ARG A 137 -5.02 -13.89 -16.87
C ARG A 137 -5.82 -14.53 -15.72
N HIS A 138 -5.92 -15.87 -15.72
CA HIS A 138 -6.73 -16.63 -14.74
C HIS A 138 -6.18 -16.62 -13.31
N VAL A 139 -4.91 -16.24 -13.08
CA VAL A 139 -4.26 -16.21 -11.75
C VAL A 139 -3.73 -14.85 -11.36
N ARG A 140 -3.85 -13.85 -12.24
CA ARG A 140 -3.29 -12.50 -12.05
C ARG A 140 -3.71 -11.86 -10.74
N GLY A 141 -4.99 -11.93 -10.36
CA GLY A 141 -5.51 -11.39 -9.11
C GLY A 141 -4.85 -12.03 -7.88
N ARG A 142 -4.73 -13.37 -7.88
CA ARG A 142 -4.08 -14.10 -6.78
C ARG A 142 -2.60 -13.77 -6.65
N LEU A 143 -1.89 -13.62 -7.78
CA LEU A 143 -0.48 -13.25 -7.76
C LEU A 143 -0.28 -11.77 -7.40
N ALA A 144 -1.18 -10.89 -7.78
CA ALA A 144 -1.17 -9.50 -7.34
C ALA A 144 -1.33 -9.36 -5.81
N SER A 145 -2.06 -10.27 -5.17
CA SER A 145 -2.21 -10.30 -3.71
C SER A 145 -0.90 -10.59 -2.97
N LEU A 146 0.11 -11.20 -3.63
CA LEU A 146 1.44 -11.40 -3.05
C LEU A 146 2.12 -10.08 -2.71
N GLN A 147 1.83 -9.01 -3.44
CA GLN A 147 2.33 -7.68 -3.12
C GLN A 147 1.87 -7.23 -1.73
N GLN A 148 0.59 -7.37 -1.42
CA GLN A 148 0.06 -7.01 -0.10
C GLN A 148 0.63 -7.89 1.01
N LEU A 149 0.74 -9.19 0.77
CA LEU A 149 1.35 -10.12 1.72
C LEU A 149 2.83 -9.77 1.97
N ALA A 150 3.57 -9.39 0.93
CA ALA A 150 4.96 -8.95 1.05
C ALA A 150 5.06 -7.65 1.88
N ILE A 151 4.16 -6.68 1.69
CA ILE A 151 4.10 -5.45 2.49
C ILE A 151 3.90 -5.79 3.97
N THR A 152 2.90 -6.60 4.31
CA THR A 152 2.61 -6.95 5.71
C THR A 152 3.74 -7.77 6.34
N THR A 153 4.40 -8.63 5.56
CA THR A 153 5.57 -9.38 6.02
C THR A 153 6.78 -8.45 6.24
N GLY A 154 6.94 -7.42 5.40
CA GLY A 154 7.95 -6.39 5.57
C GLY A 154 7.74 -5.57 6.85
N ILE A 155 6.49 -5.17 7.14
CA ILE A 155 6.11 -4.51 8.39
C ILE A 155 6.51 -5.37 9.60
N PHE A 156 6.13 -6.65 9.58
CA PHE A 156 6.50 -7.59 10.65
C PHE A 156 8.02 -7.71 10.81
N ALA A 157 8.76 -7.87 9.73
CA ALA A 157 10.22 -8.02 9.78
C ALA A 157 10.91 -6.77 10.34
N ALA A 158 10.42 -5.56 9.99
CA ALA A 158 10.92 -4.32 10.55
C ALA A 158 10.69 -4.25 12.06
N LEU A 159 9.45 -4.42 12.51
CA LEU A 159 9.11 -4.34 13.93
C LEU A 159 9.81 -5.42 14.76
N LEU A 160 9.99 -6.62 14.20
CA LEU A 160 10.78 -7.68 14.83
C LEU A 160 12.25 -7.29 14.92
N SER A 161 12.85 -6.73 13.87
CA SER A 161 14.24 -6.28 13.89
C SER A 161 14.45 -5.15 14.90
N ASP A 162 13.52 -4.19 14.97
CA ASP A 162 13.54 -3.11 15.96
C ASP A 162 13.55 -3.66 17.39
N ALA A 163 12.63 -4.59 17.67
CA ALA A 163 12.55 -5.23 18.98
C ALA A 163 13.83 -6.00 19.34
N VAL A 164 14.44 -6.68 18.38
CA VAL A 164 15.70 -7.41 18.57
C VAL A 164 16.84 -6.44 18.86
N PHE A 165 17.02 -5.38 18.08
CA PHE A 165 18.10 -4.41 18.27
C PHE A 165 17.95 -3.64 19.58
N ALA A 166 16.76 -3.10 19.88
CA ALA A 166 16.49 -2.39 21.13
C ALA A 166 16.71 -3.28 22.34
N THR A 167 16.17 -4.50 22.32
CA THR A 167 16.35 -5.45 23.46
C THR A 167 17.82 -5.84 23.64
N SER A 168 18.57 -6.03 22.54
CA SER A 168 19.98 -6.41 22.61
C SER A 168 20.87 -5.30 23.14
N ALA A 169 20.53 -4.05 22.90
CA ALA A 169 21.25 -2.88 23.41
C ALA A 169 20.80 -2.43 24.79
N GLY A 170 19.58 -2.80 25.21
CA GLY A 170 18.95 -2.30 26.44
C GLY A 170 18.11 -1.05 26.25
N GLY A 171 17.90 -0.61 25.02
CA GLY A 171 17.13 0.54 24.59
C GLY A 171 17.45 0.94 23.16
N ALA A 172 16.56 1.62 22.47
CA ALA A 172 16.80 2.08 21.08
C ALA A 172 17.89 3.17 21.02
N ASP A 173 18.05 3.94 22.07
CA ASP A 173 19.05 5.01 22.28
C ASP A 173 20.41 4.48 22.77
N GLN A 174 20.48 3.20 23.16
CA GLN A 174 21.70 2.62 23.72
C GLN A 174 22.66 2.15 22.63
N ALA A 175 23.97 2.30 22.89
CA ALA A 175 25.03 1.82 21.97
C ALA A 175 24.99 0.29 21.84
N LEU A 176 25.01 -0.20 20.61
CA LEU A 176 25.01 -1.64 20.30
C LEU A 176 26.38 -2.07 19.75
N TRP A 177 26.60 -1.93 18.46
CA TRP A 177 27.85 -2.32 17.81
C TRP A 177 28.60 -1.12 17.26
N LEU A 178 29.92 -1.17 17.27
CA LEU A 178 30.80 -0.11 16.77
C LEU A 178 30.57 1.27 17.44
N GLY A 179 29.96 1.28 18.62
CA GLY A 179 29.65 2.52 19.31
C GLY A 179 28.47 3.31 18.73
N LEU A 180 27.71 2.70 17.82
CA LEU A 180 26.50 3.31 17.27
C LEU A 180 25.27 2.84 18.04
N GLU A 181 24.30 3.73 18.22
CA GLU A 181 23.04 3.47 18.89
C GLU A 181 22.19 2.44 18.13
N ALA A 182 21.34 1.69 18.85
CA ALA A 182 20.53 0.62 18.26
C ALA A 182 19.60 1.10 17.16
N TRP A 183 19.01 2.30 17.27
CA TRP A 183 18.13 2.87 16.24
C TRP A 183 18.82 3.02 14.88
N ARG A 184 20.12 3.27 14.84
CA ARG A 184 20.90 3.37 13.60
C ARG A 184 20.99 2.01 12.90
N TRP A 185 21.19 0.95 13.67
CA TRP A 185 21.21 -0.42 13.18
C TRP A 185 19.84 -0.89 12.68
N MET A 186 18.74 -0.40 13.28
CA MET A 186 17.39 -0.66 12.79
C MET A 186 17.24 -0.19 11.33
N PHE A 187 17.64 1.04 11.03
CA PHE A 187 17.62 1.54 9.65
C PHE A 187 18.61 0.81 8.73
N MET A 188 19.83 0.55 9.19
CA MET A 188 20.83 -0.18 8.40
C MET A 188 20.39 -1.62 8.08
N ALA A 189 19.57 -2.25 8.90
CA ALA A 189 19.02 -3.57 8.63
C ALA A 189 18.20 -3.60 7.33
N ALA A 190 17.61 -2.47 6.92
CA ALA A 190 16.91 -2.33 5.65
C ALA A 190 17.83 -2.53 4.43
N ALA A 191 19.15 -2.41 4.61
CA ALA A 191 20.11 -2.71 3.56
C ALA A 191 20.07 -4.18 3.11
N VAL A 192 19.77 -5.11 4.02
CA VAL A 192 19.67 -6.55 3.70
C VAL A 192 18.60 -6.83 2.66
N PRO A 193 17.32 -6.48 2.88
CA PRO A 193 16.30 -6.69 1.86
C PRO A 193 16.53 -5.83 0.59
N ALA A 194 17.19 -4.67 0.69
CA ALA A 194 17.58 -3.86 -0.48
C ALA A 194 18.56 -4.61 -1.39
N VAL A 195 19.60 -5.21 -0.81
CA VAL A 195 20.57 -6.03 -1.55
C VAL A 195 19.90 -7.24 -2.17
N VAL A 196 19.03 -7.93 -1.41
CA VAL A 196 18.28 -9.10 -1.91
C VAL A 196 17.40 -8.67 -3.11
N TYR A 197 16.67 -7.56 -3.00
CA TYR A 197 15.83 -7.06 -4.09
C TYR A 197 16.66 -6.67 -5.33
N GLY A 198 17.77 -5.98 -5.11
CA GLY A 198 18.72 -5.63 -6.18
C GLY A 198 19.27 -6.88 -6.88
N TRP A 199 19.72 -7.88 -6.11
CA TRP A 199 20.20 -9.15 -6.66
C TRP A 199 19.13 -9.89 -7.45
N ILE A 200 17.92 -9.98 -6.91
CA ILE A 200 16.76 -10.57 -7.61
C ILE A 200 16.51 -9.85 -8.93
N ALA A 201 16.55 -8.50 -8.95
CA ALA A 201 16.34 -7.72 -10.15
C ALA A 201 17.38 -7.97 -11.27
N PHE A 202 18.55 -8.56 -10.95
CA PHE A 202 19.51 -9.04 -11.97
C PHE A 202 19.14 -10.40 -12.56
N THR A 203 18.31 -11.19 -11.88
CA THR A 203 17.91 -12.54 -12.32
C THR A 203 16.56 -12.55 -13.06
N LEU A 204 15.77 -11.50 -12.93
CA LEU A 204 14.46 -11.40 -13.57
C LEU A 204 14.57 -11.05 -15.06
N PRO A 205 13.77 -11.70 -15.92
CA PRO A 205 13.63 -11.27 -17.32
C PRO A 205 12.87 -9.96 -17.41
N GLU A 206 13.10 -9.18 -18.46
CA GLU A 206 12.32 -7.97 -18.70
C GLU A 206 10.87 -8.33 -19.07
N SER A 207 9.94 -7.40 -18.82
CA SER A 207 8.53 -7.59 -19.12
C SER A 207 8.28 -7.86 -20.61
N PRO A 208 7.52 -8.90 -20.97
CA PRO A 208 7.15 -9.15 -22.36
C PRO A 208 6.42 -7.98 -23.00
N ARG A 209 5.56 -7.29 -22.25
CA ARG A 209 4.83 -6.11 -22.73
C ARG A 209 5.78 -4.96 -23.09
N PHE A 210 6.79 -4.74 -22.27
CA PHE A 210 7.80 -3.72 -22.54
C PHE A 210 8.66 -4.09 -23.77
N LEU A 211 9.07 -5.36 -23.89
CA LEU A 211 9.83 -5.84 -25.04
C LEU A 211 9.07 -5.67 -26.35
N VAL A 212 7.76 -5.99 -26.35
CA VAL A 212 6.89 -5.75 -27.53
C VAL A 212 6.77 -4.26 -27.83
N PHE A 213 6.63 -3.41 -26.80
CA PHE A 213 6.58 -1.96 -26.96
C PHE A 213 7.86 -1.39 -27.61
N GLN A 214 9.01 -2.00 -27.31
CA GLN A 214 10.32 -1.69 -27.89
C GLN A 214 10.56 -2.31 -29.27
N GLY A 215 9.62 -3.11 -29.79
CA GLY A 215 9.77 -3.84 -31.06
C GLY A 215 10.69 -5.08 -30.97
N LYS A 216 11.01 -5.55 -29.77
CA LYS A 216 11.86 -6.73 -29.51
C LYS A 216 11.01 -8.00 -29.39
N ASP A 217 10.29 -8.33 -30.48
CA ASP A 217 9.32 -9.42 -30.50
C ASP A 217 9.94 -10.79 -30.20
N GLU A 218 11.14 -11.08 -30.72
CA GLU A 218 11.83 -12.35 -30.47
C GLU A 218 12.22 -12.56 -29.00
N GLU A 219 12.63 -11.48 -28.32
CA GLU A 219 12.93 -11.53 -26.88
C GLU A 219 11.64 -11.74 -26.08
N ALA A 220 10.56 -11.05 -26.45
CA ALA A 220 9.25 -11.22 -25.83
C ALA A 220 8.75 -12.67 -25.96
N LEU A 221 8.87 -13.28 -27.15
CA LEU A 221 8.51 -14.69 -27.39
C LEU A 221 9.34 -15.65 -26.54
N ARG A 222 10.65 -15.41 -26.38
CA ARG A 222 11.50 -16.21 -25.47
C ARG A 222 11.02 -16.15 -24.03
N VAL A 223 10.64 -14.97 -23.55
CA VAL A 223 10.10 -14.80 -22.19
C VAL A 223 8.75 -15.51 -22.07
N PHE A 224 7.83 -15.37 -23.03
CA PHE A 224 6.53 -16.08 -23.04
C PHE A 224 6.70 -17.60 -22.96
N LYS A 225 7.53 -18.18 -23.84
CA LYS A 225 7.81 -19.62 -23.82
C LYS A 225 8.36 -20.10 -22.48
N SER A 226 9.06 -19.22 -21.76
CA SER A 226 9.61 -19.54 -20.45
C SER A 226 8.57 -19.46 -19.30
N ILE A 227 7.52 -18.66 -19.48
CA ILE A 227 6.47 -18.41 -18.48
C ILE A 227 5.29 -19.39 -18.72
N ALA A 228 4.88 -19.56 -19.96
CA ALA A 228 3.75 -20.39 -20.36
C ALA A 228 4.12 -21.25 -21.57
N PRO A 229 4.91 -22.33 -21.38
CA PRO A 229 5.41 -23.17 -22.47
C PRO A 229 4.31 -23.88 -23.26
N ASP A 230 3.15 -24.11 -22.64
CA ASP A 230 2.02 -24.83 -23.22
C ASP A 230 1.01 -23.90 -23.94
N GLU A 231 1.21 -22.57 -23.87
CA GLU A 231 0.32 -21.59 -24.51
C GLU A 231 0.89 -21.10 -25.86
N ASP A 232 -0.01 -20.72 -26.78
CA ASP A 232 0.38 -20.15 -28.08
C ASP A 232 1.01 -18.74 -27.88
N SER A 233 2.34 -18.72 -27.83
CA SER A 233 3.14 -17.51 -27.62
C SER A 233 2.92 -16.46 -28.71
N ASP A 234 2.65 -16.88 -29.96
CA ASP A 234 2.39 -15.97 -31.09
C ASP A 234 1.02 -15.31 -30.94
N ARG A 235 0.04 -16.04 -30.42
CA ARG A 235 -1.27 -15.47 -30.09
C ARG A 235 -1.13 -14.41 -28.99
N HIS A 236 -0.39 -14.69 -27.92
CA HIS A 236 -0.11 -13.73 -26.85
C HIS A 236 0.59 -12.46 -27.35
N LEU A 237 1.55 -12.61 -28.26
CA LEU A 237 2.23 -11.48 -28.90
C LEU A 237 1.23 -10.59 -29.66
N ARG A 238 0.34 -11.21 -30.45
CA ARG A 238 -0.70 -10.46 -31.18
C ARG A 238 -1.68 -9.75 -30.25
N GLU A 239 -2.09 -10.41 -29.16
CA GLU A 239 -2.99 -9.82 -28.15
C GLU A 239 -2.35 -8.60 -27.47
N ILE A 240 -1.05 -8.68 -27.14
CA ILE A 240 -0.34 -7.53 -26.53
C ILE A 240 -0.18 -6.39 -27.52
N LYS A 241 0.18 -6.66 -28.78
CA LYS A 241 0.25 -5.61 -29.82
C LYS A 241 -1.08 -4.90 -29.96
N LYS A 242 -2.17 -5.66 -30.07
CA LYS A 242 -3.52 -5.11 -30.13
C LYS A 242 -3.85 -4.25 -28.91
N ALA A 243 -3.54 -4.72 -27.71
CA ALA A 243 -3.78 -3.97 -26.47
C ALA A 243 -2.95 -2.67 -26.41
N ILE A 244 -1.68 -2.69 -26.86
CA ILE A 244 -0.85 -1.48 -26.93
C ILE A 244 -1.43 -0.46 -27.91
N ASP A 245 -1.92 -0.91 -29.06
CA ASP A 245 -2.52 -0.01 -30.06
C ASP A 245 -3.86 0.55 -29.57
N GLU A 246 -4.68 -0.27 -28.90
CA GLU A 246 -5.92 0.18 -28.25
C GLU A 246 -5.63 1.20 -27.14
N ASP A 247 -4.61 0.99 -26.31
CA ASP A 247 -4.19 1.92 -25.25
C ASP A 247 -3.70 3.26 -25.82
N LYS A 248 -2.95 3.23 -26.94
CA LYS A 248 -2.54 4.45 -27.65
C LYS A 248 -3.75 5.25 -28.15
N LEU A 249 -4.73 4.57 -28.72
CA LEU A 249 -5.97 5.19 -29.20
C LEU A 249 -6.84 5.70 -28.03
N ALA A 250 -6.96 4.92 -26.95
CA ALA A 250 -7.73 5.30 -25.76
C ALA A 250 -7.07 6.47 -25.00
N GLY A 251 -5.74 6.50 -24.89
CA GLY A 251 -5.00 7.59 -24.26
C GLY A 251 -5.19 8.94 -24.92
N GLN A 252 -5.52 8.99 -26.21
CA GLN A 252 -5.83 10.20 -26.94
C GLN A 252 -7.26 10.73 -26.67
N LYS A 253 -8.21 9.88 -26.23
CA LYS A 253 -9.64 10.21 -26.09
C LYS A 253 -10.15 10.33 -24.66
N GLY A 254 -9.39 9.86 -23.65
CA GLY A 254 -9.82 9.86 -22.26
C GLY A 254 -9.48 11.16 -21.52
N SER A 255 -10.46 11.92 -21.04
CA SER A 255 -10.25 13.09 -20.19
C SER A 255 -10.71 12.80 -18.76
N LEU A 256 -9.89 13.17 -17.76
CA LEU A 256 -10.33 13.16 -16.36
C LEU A 256 -11.34 14.28 -16.06
N ARG A 257 -11.42 15.31 -16.93
CA ARG A 257 -12.28 16.48 -16.74
C ARG A 257 -13.75 16.10 -16.78
N GLY A 258 -14.51 16.66 -15.87
CA GLY A 258 -15.95 16.48 -15.73
C GLY A 258 -16.63 17.67 -15.07
N LYS A 259 -17.94 17.59 -14.91
CA LYS A 259 -18.77 18.69 -14.35
C LYS A 259 -18.64 18.84 -12.83
N ALA A 260 -18.16 17.82 -12.12
CA ALA A 260 -18.03 17.83 -10.66
C ALA A 260 -16.66 18.40 -10.27
N LEU A 261 -16.60 19.68 -9.92
CA LEU A 261 -15.36 20.37 -9.52
C LEU A 261 -14.18 20.11 -10.47
N GLY A 262 -14.44 20.07 -11.76
CA GLY A 262 -13.43 19.89 -12.80
C GLY A 262 -13.05 18.43 -13.11
N LEU A 263 -13.50 17.43 -12.34
CA LEU A 263 -13.24 16.01 -12.57
C LEU A 263 -14.53 15.21 -12.78
N GLN A 264 -14.39 14.00 -13.32
CA GLN A 264 -15.51 13.05 -13.41
C GLN A 264 -15.91 12.57 -12.00
N PRO A 265 -17.21 12.33 -11.72
CA PRO A 265 -17.69 11.89 -10.40
C PRO A 265 -16.99 10.62 -9.89
N VAL A 266 -16.73 9.66 -10.77
CA VAL A 266 -16.03 8.41 -10.43
C VAL A 266 -14.58 8.65 -9.96
N VAL A 267 -13.91 9.67 -10.50
CA VAL A 267 -12.55 10.02 -10.09
C VAL A 267 -12.57 10.59 -8.66
N TRP A 268 -13.58 11.40 -8.32
CA TRP A 268 -13.77 11.87 -6.95
C TRP A 268 -14.07 10.74 -5.97
N ILE A 269 -14.84 9.75 -6.37
CA ILE A 269 -15.07 8.55 -5.54
C ILE A 269 -13.74 7.86 -5.22
N GLY A 270 -12.88 7.68 -6.23
CA GLY A 270 -11.57 7.08 -6.02
C GLY A 270 -10.66 7.91 -5.11
N ILE A 271 -10.61 9.23 -5.29
CA ILE A 271 -9.84 10.14 -4.44
C ILE A 271 -10.32 10.05 -2.99
N ILE A 272 -11.63 10.14 -2.75
CA ILE A 272 -12.20 10.11 -1.41
C ILE A 272 -11.97 8.75 -0.74
N LEU A 273 -12.10 7.63 -1.46
CA LEU A 273 -11.75 6.30 -0.96
C LEU A 273 -10.29 6.23 -0.50
N SER A 274 -9.37 6.74 -1.32
CA SER A 274 -7.94 6.77 -1.02
C SER A 274 -7.62 7.65 0.18
N VAL A 275 -8.25 8.81 0.31
CA VAL A 275 -8.07 9.72 1.46
C VAL A 275 -8.65 9.10 2.73
N LEU A 276 -9.87 8.57 2.70
CA LEU A 276 -10.50 7.95 3.87
C LEU A 276 -9.72 6.72 4.36
N GLN A 277 -9.14 5.93 3.44
CA GLN A 277 -8.29 4.80 3.79
C GLN A 277 -7.11 5.22 4.69
N GLN A 278 -6.54 6.40 4.48
CA GLN A 278 -5.43 6.89 5.27
C GLN A 278 -5.87 7.62 6.53
N PHE A 279 -6.97 8.38 6.46
CA PHE A 279 -7.45 9.22 7.54
C PHE A 279 -8.02 8.45 8.74
N VAL A 280 -8.29 7.14 8.59
CA VAL A 280 -8.58 6.26 9.73
C VAL A 280 -7.34 6.00 10.61
N GLY A 281 -6.13 6.43 10.21
CA GLY A 281 -4.94 6.38 11.04
C GLY A 281 -4.22 5.03 11.07
N ILE A 282 -4.42 4.16 10.06
CA ILE A 282 -3.81 2.83 10.06
C ILE A 282 -2.27 2.88 10.13
N ASN A 283 -1.65 3.80 9.40
CA ASN A 283 -0.20 3.90 9.38
C ASN A 283 0.37 4.42 10.71
N VAL A 284 -0.40 5.21 11.46
CA VAL A 284 -0.03 5.68 12.81
C VAL A 284 0.21 4.50 13.75
N ILE A 285 -0.63 3.46 13.67
CA ILE A 285 -0.46 2.24 14.49
C ILE A 285 0.88 1.54 14.18
N PHE A 286 1.38 1.60 12.94
CA PHE A 286 2.62 0.93 12.57
C PHE A 286 3.86 1.84 12.64
N TYR A 287 3.69 3.17 12.60
CA TYR A 287 4.81 4.10 12.62
C TYR A 287 5.11 4.63 14.04
N TYR A 288 4.10 4.70 14.90
CA TYR A 288 4.18 5.30 16.21
C TYR A 288 3.66 4.38 17.34
N SER A 289 3.56 3.06 17.09
CA SER A 289 3.01 2.13 18.08
C SER A 289 3.79 2.17 19.38
N THR A 290 5.11 2.17 19.35
CA THR A 290 5.97 2.23 20.53
C THR A 290 5.75 3.51 21.29
N THR A 291 5.77 4.66 20.62
CA THR A 291 5.48 5.98 21.23
C THR A 291 4.08 6.02 21.84
N LEU A 292 3.07 5.46 21.13
CA LEU A 292 1.70 5.39 21.60
C LEU A 292 1.58 4.60 22.93
N TRP A 293 2.16 3.42 23.00
CA TRP A 293 2.05 2.56 24.18
C TRP A 293 2.87 3.11 25.35
N LYS A 294 4.02 3.73 25.09
CA LYS A 294 4.79 4.46 26.12
C LYS A 294 4.00 5.64 26.68
N ALA A 295 3.30 6.41 25.83
CA ALA A 295 2.47 7.55 26.27
C ALA A 295 1.32 7.17 27.22
N VAL A 296 0.96 5.90 27.31
CA VAL A 296 -0.06 5.39 28.25
C VAL A 296 0.50 4.46 29.32
N GLY A 297 1.83 4.51 29.55
CA GLY A 297 2.51 3.90 30.69
C GLY A 297 3.09 2.49 30.45
N PHE A 298 3.16 2.01 29.23
CA PHE A 298 3.89 0.77 28.92
C PHE A 298 5.39 1.01 28.80
N GLN A 299 6.20 0.06 29.24
CA GLN A 299 7.64 0.10 29.02
C GLN A 299 7.99 -0.09 27.54
N GLU A 300 9.14 0.37 27.11
CA GLU A 300 9.60 0.27 25.71
C GLU A 300 9.59 -1.18 25.21
N LYS A 301 10.12 -2.12 26.01
CA LYS A 301 10.14 -3.56 25.66
C LYS A 301 8.75 -4.14 25.43
N ASP A 302 7.78 -3.77 26.26
CA ASP A 302 6.40 -4.23 26.12
C ASP A 302 5.74 -3.58 24.90
N SER A 303 5.99 -2.29 24.67
CA SER A 303 5.51 -1.55 23.51
C SER A 303 6.00 -2.14 22.19
N LEU A 304 7.28 -2.51 22.10
CA LEU A 304 7.86 -3.22 20.95
C LEU A 304 7.23 -4.60 20.77
N THR A 305 7.03 -5.35 21.85
CA THR A 305 6.39 -6.67 21.81
C THR A 305 4.95 -6.59 21.29
N ILE A 306 4.19 -5.58 21.74
CA ILE A 306 2.83 -5.32 21.26
C ILE A 306 2.84 -4.98 19.75
N SER A 307 3.79 -4.17 19.31
CA SER A 307 3.93 -3.81 17.89
C SER A 307 4.17 -5.04 17.02
N VAL A 308 5.05 -5.95 17.45
CA VAL A 308 5.32 -7.23 16.76
C VAL A 308 4.06 -8.11 16.73
N ALA A 309 3.35 -8.26 17.85
CA ALA A 309 2.12 -9.04 17.93
C ALA A 309 1.02 -8.48 17.00
N THR A 310 0.90 -7.16 16.94
CA THR A 310 -0.03 -6.47 16.01
C THR A 310 0.34 -6.72 14.55
N ALA A 311 1.63 -6.78 14.21
CA ALA A 311 2.09 -7.11 12.86
C ALA A 311 1.80 -8.57 12.48
N VAL A 312 1.93 -9.51 13.42
CA VAL A 312 1.51 -10.91 13.20
C VAL A 312 0.00 -10.96 12.92
N THR A 313 -0.79 -10.26 13.70
CA THR A 313 -2.25 -10.13 13.46
C THR A 313 -2.52 -9.62 12.05
N ASN A 314 -1.81 -8.58 11.60
CA ASN A 314 -1.96 -8.02 10.25
C ASN A 314 -1.64 -9.04 9.14
N ILE A 315 -0.61 -9.86 9.29
CA ILE A 315 -0.29 -10.95 8.33
C ILE A 315 -1.45 -11.96 8.26
N LEU A 316 -1.89 -12.47 9.42
CA LEU A 316 -2.95 -13.46 9.49
C LEU A 316 -4.25 -12.96 8.84
N VAL A 317 -4.61 -11.72 9.13
CA VAL A 317 -5.80 -11.08 8.56
C VAL A 317 -5.66 -10.86 7.06
N THR A 318 -4.49 -10.49 6.57
CA THR A 318 -4.24 -10.35 5.13
C THR A 318 -4.46 -11.68 4.39
N LEU A 319 -3.99 -12.79 4.96
CA LEU A 319 -4.23 -14.13 4.39
C LEU A 319 -5.73 -14.48 4.34
N VAL A 320 -6.47 -14.16 5.40
CA VAL A 320 -7.93 -14.37 5.45
C VAL A 320 -8.64 -13.46 4.45
N ALA A 321 -8.24 -12.20 4.34
CA ALA A 321 -8.83 -11.25 3.40
C ALA A 321 -8.70 -11.73 1.95
N ILE A 322 -7.51 -12.20 1.55
CA ILE A 322 -7.27 -12.76 0.20
C ILE A 322 -8.22 -13.93 -0.11
N ALA A 323 -8.58 -14.73 0.89
CA ALA A 323 -9.47 -15.87 0.71
C ALA A 323 -10.97 -15.49 0.64
N LEU A 324 -11.37 -14.40 1.30
CA LEU A 324 -12.78 -14.00 1.46
C LEU A 324 -13.28 -12.97 0.44
N VAL A 325 -12.39 -12.14 -0.11
CA VAL A 325 -12.75 -11.01 -0.98
C VAL A 325 -13.65 -11.41 -2.16
N ASP A 326 -13.35 -12.52 -2.81
CA ASP A 326 -14.10 -12.96 -3.98
C ASP A 326 -15.42 -13.69 -3.63
N ARG A 327 -15.62 -14.07 -2.35
CA ARG A 327 -16.80 -14.81 -1.91
C ARG A 327 -17.92 -13.90 -1.39
N ILE A 328 -17.58 -12.87 -0.63
CA ILE A 328 -18.54 -12.02 0.11
C ILE A 328 -18.93 -10.79 -0.69
N GLY A 329 -18.04 -10.27 -1.53
CA GLY A 329 -18.21 -9.01 -2.24
C GLY A 329 -17.48 -7.83 -1.57
N ARG A 330 -17.25 -6.78 -2.35
CA ARG A 330 -16.41 -5.66 -1.92
C ARG A 330 -17.12 -4.74 -0.94
N ARG A 331 -18.34 -4.35 -1.27
CA ARG A 331 -19.15 -3.40 -0.48
C ARG A 331 -19.53 -3.90 0.91
N PRO A 332 -20.05 -5.13 1.12
CA PRO A 332 -20.38 -5.65 2.45
C PRO A 332 -19.14 -5.72 3.36
N ILE A 333 -18.00 -6.17 2.83
CA ILE A 333 -16.76 -6.26 3.61
C ILE A 333 -16.28 -4.87 4.03
N MET A 334 -16.34 -3.86 3.15
CA MET A 334 -15.95 -2.49 3.49
C MET A 334 -16.87 -1.87 4.55
N LEU A 335 -18.18 -2.11 4.46
CA LEU A 335 -19.14 -1.62 5.48
C LEU A 335 -18.86 -2.25 6.84
N ALA A 336 -18.70 -3.57 6.91
CA ALA A 336 -18.37 -4.28 8.14
C ALA A 336 -17.03 -3.79 8.73
N GLY A 337 -16.01 -3.60 7.87
CA GLY A 337 -14.72 -3.06 8.26
C GLY A 337 -14.81 -1.63 8.82
N SER A 338 -15.61 -0.75 8.19
CA SER A 338 -15.82 0.62 8.68
C SER A 338 -16.46 0.63 10.07
N ILE A 339 -17.45 -0.23 10.33
CA ILE A 339 -18.08 -0.37 11.66
C ILE A 339 -17.04 -0.83 12.68
N GLY A 340 -16.29 -1.90 12.35
CA GLY A 340 -15.26 -2.43 13.24
C GLY A 340 -14.18 -1.39 13.56
N MET A 341 -13.71 -0.63 12.56
CA MET A 341 -12.75 0.46 12.75
C MET A 341 -13.34 1.58 13.63
N ALA A 342 -14.57 2.03 13.38
CA ALA A 342 -15.17 3.11 14.16
C ALA A 342 -15.35 2.73 15.63
N LEU A 343 -15.82 1.51 15.90
CA LEU A 343 -16.01 1.01 17.26
C LEU A 343 -14.68 0.83 17.99
N SER A 344 -13.68 0.23 17.34
CA SER A 344 -12.36 -0.01 17.96
C SER A 344 -11.61 1.30 18.22
N LEU A 345 -11.57 2.23 17.27
CA LEU A 345 -10.95 3.54 17.47
C LEU A 345 -11.70 4.37 18.53
N GLY A 346 -13.03 4.29 18.57
CA GLY A 346 -13.83 4.90 19.62
C GLY A 346 -13.52 4.31 21.00
N THR A 347 -13.34 3.01 21.11
CA THR A 347 -12.92 2.33 22.35
C THR A 347 -11.53 2.78 22.77
N MET A 348 -10.57 2.92 21.82
CA MET A 348 -9.25 3.46 22.12
C MET A 348 -9.32 4.91 22.61
N ALA A 349 -10.15 5.75 21.98
CA ALA A 349 -10.35 7.13 22.43
C ALA A 349 -10.87 7.21 23.88
N LEU A 350 -11.82 6.36 24.23
CA LEU A 350 -12.36 6.26 25.60
C LEU A 350 -11.30 5.74 26.58
N ALA A 351 -10.56 4.71 26.20
CA ALA A 351 -9.48 4.15 27.02
C ALA A 351 -8.41 5.19 27.32
N PHE A 352 -7.93 5.91 26.30
CA PHE A 352 -6.93 6.97 26.49
C PHE A 352 -7.49 8.17 27.25
N GLY A 353 -8.80 8.46 27.15
CA GLY A 353 -9.48 9.48 27.96
C GLY A 353 -9.61 9.12 29.44
N SER A 354 -9.47 7.83 29.77
CA SER A 354 -9.47 7.36 31.16
C SER A 354 -8.08 7.30 31.79
N ALA A 355 -7.02 7.63 31.06
CA ALA A 355 -5.64 7.63 31.56
C ALA A 355 -5.52 8.55 32.79
N THR A 356 -4.80 8.08 33.80
CA THR A 356 -4.54 8.80 35.06
C THR A 356 -3.05 8.95 35.29
N GLY A 357 -2.67 9.99 36.03
CA GLY A 357 -1.27 10.33 36.29
C GLY A 357 -0.77 11.46 35.40
N SER A 358 0.52 11.79 35.53
CA SER A 358 1.21 12.80 34.73
C SER A 358 2.69 12.42 34.54
N GLY A 359 3.29 12.81 33.46
CA GLY A 359 4.68 12.45 33.13
C GLY A 359 4.88 10.91 33.08
N ASP A 360 5.94 10.42 33.69
CA ASP A 360 6.28 8.99 33.71
C ASP A 360 5.32 8.11 34.53
N ALA A 361 4.38 8.72 35.27
CA ALA A 361 3.38 8.02 36.08
C ALA A 361 2.01 7.88 35.38
N ILE A 362 1.93 8.16 34.08
CA ILE A 362 0.70 7.94 33.31
C ILE A 362 0.43 6.43 33.18
N SER A 363 -0.81 6.02 33.46
CA SER A 363 -1.25 4.64 33.31
C SER A 363 -2.74 4.56 32.96
N LEU A 364 -3.12 3.46 32.30
CA LEU A 364 -4.51 3.14 32.03
C LEU A 364 -5.09 2.34 33.22
N PRO A 365 -6.10 2.88 33.94
CA PRO A 365 -6.63 2.23 35.11
C PRO A 365 -7.47 1.00 34.81
N GLY A 366 -7.40 -0.03 35.66
CA GLY A 366 -8.24 -1.20 35.60
C GLY A 366 -8.17 -1.97 34.29
N ALA A 367 -9.31 -2.18 33.62
CA ALA A 367 -9.43 -2.93 32.40
C ALA A 367 -9.12 -2.12 31.11
N TRP A 368 -8.85 -0.82 31.20
CA TRP A 368 -8.65 0.03 30.03
C TRP A 368 -7.36 -0.29 29.26
N GLY A 369 -6.29 -0.73 29.93
CA GLY A 369 -5.07 -1.20 29.26
C GLY A 369 -5.34 -2.39 28.33
N PRO A 370 -5.83 -3.52 28.84
CA PRO A 370 -6.25 -4.66 28.01
C PRO A 370 -7.31 -4.29 26.95
N ALA A 371 -8.28 -3.43 27.28
CA ALA A 371 -9.30 -2.98 26.34
C ALA A 371 -8.70 -2.20 25.17
N ALA A 372 -7.75 -1.31 25.40
CA ALA A 372 -7.05 -0.56 24.36
C ALA A 372 -6.23 -1.49 23.45
N LEU A 373 -5.54 -2.48 24.02
CA LEU A 373 -4.79 -3.50 23.27
C LEU A 373 -5.69 -4.33 22.36
N VAL A 374 -6.81 -4.81 22.89
CA VAL A 374 -7.80 -5.57 22.10
C VAL A 374 -8.38 -4.68 21.01
N ALA A 375 -8.77 -3.44 21.34
CA ALA A 375 -9.33 -2.50 20.39
C ALA A 375 -8.33 -2.17 19.26
N ALA A 376 -7.05 -1.96 19.56
CA ALA A 376 -6.02 -1.74 18.53
C ALA A 376 -5.89 -2.93 17.56
N ASN A 377 -5.91 -4.16 18.07
CA ASN A 377 -5.88 -5.35 17.22
C ASN A 377 -7.18 -5.54 16.42
N VAL A 378 -8.35 -5.26 17.01
CA VAL A 378 -9.65 -5.28 16.30
C VAL A 378 -9.66 -4.22 15.18
N PHE A 379 -9.05 -3.06 15.40
CA PHE A 379 -8.87 -2.05 14.37
C PHE A 379 -8.04 -2.58 13.20
N VAL A 380 -6.87 -3.18 13.48
CA VAL A 380 -6.00 -3.76 12.46
C VAL A 380 -6.69 -4.91 11.72
N ILE A 381 -7.44 -5.77 12.42
CA ILE A 381 -8.26 -6.83 11.80
C ILE A 381 -9.31 -6.22 10.87
N SER A 382 -10.05 -5.24 11.34
CA SER A 382 -11.13 -4.60 10.59
C SER A 382 -10.59 -3.92 9.33
N PHE A 383 -9.48 -3.21 9.44
CA PHE A 383 -8.82 -2.55 8.30
C PHE A 383 -8.21 -3.58 7.34
N GLY A 384 -7.41 -4.52 7.85
CA GLY A 384 -6.66 -5.49 7.05
C GLY A 384 -7.57 -6.47 6.29
N ALA A 385 -8.73 -6.81 6.87
CA ALA A 385 -9.74 -7.64 6.21
C ALA A 385 -10.56 -6.88 5.15
N SER A 386 -10.55 -5.55 5.15
CA SER A 386 -11.45 -4.74 4.33
C SER A 386 -10.74 -3.63 3.57
N TRP A 387 -10.55 -2.47 4.18
CA TRP A 387 -10.07 -1.25 3.56
C TRP A 387 -8.65 -1.37 2.99
N GLY A 388 -7.78 -2.17 3.61
CA GLY A 388 -6.41 -2.39 3.16
C GLY A 388 -6.36 -2.87 1.70
N PRO A 389 -6.83 -4.08 1.40
CA PRO A 389 -6.79 -4.63 0.04
C PRO A 389 -7.89 -4.07 -0.87
N LEU A 390 -9.11 -3.81 -0.36
CA LEU A 390 -10.28 -3.56 -1.20
C LEU A 390 -10.30 -2.20 -1.88
N VAL A 391 -9.68 -1.18 -1.31
CA VAL A 391 -9.60 0.13 -1.98
C VAL A 391 -8.87 0.01 -3.31
N TRP A 392 -7.74 -0.69 -3.36
CA TRP A 392 -6.99 -0.90 -4.61
C TRP A 392 -7.75 -1.75 -5.63
N VAL A 393 -8.47 -2.78 -5.16
CA VAL A 393 -9.32 -3.60 -6.01
C VAL A 393 -10.43 -2.75 -6.62
N LEU A 394 -11.16 -2.00 -5.80
CA LEU A 394 -12.24 -1.11 -6.25
C LEU A 394 -11.76 -0.05 -7.23
N LEU A 395 -10.64 0.61 -6.95
CA LEU A 395 -10.05 1.60 -7.87
C LEU A 395 -9.76 1.00 -9.24
N GLY A 396 -9.31 -0.27 -9.28
CA GLY A 396 -9.10 -1.00 -10.53
C GLY A 396 -10.41 -1.35 -11.27
N GLU A 397 -11.49 -1.60 -10.52
CA GLU A 397 -12.79 -2.04 -11.06
C GLU A 397 -13.70 -0.87 -11.47
N ILE A 398 -13.71 0.25 -10.71
CA ILE A 398 -14.64 1.37 -10.95
C ILE A 398 -14.19 2.33 -12.04
N PHE A 399 -12.89 2.41 -12.33
CA PHE A 399 -12.42 3.38 -13.32
C PHE A 399 -12.59 2.87 -14.76
N PRO A 400 -13.26 3.66 -15.62
CA PRO A 400 -13.38 3.36 -17.05
C PRO A 400 -12.02 3.14 -17.71
N SER A 401 -11.94 2.16 -18.62
CA SER A 401 -10.71 1.77 -19.30
C SER A 401 -9.96 2.96 -19.92
N ARG A 402 -10.72 3.92 -20.48
CA ARG A 402 -10.19 5.12 -21.15
C ARG A 402 -9.41 6.08 -20.25
N ILE A 403 -9.71 6.09 -18.94
CA ILE A 403 -9.12 7.02 -17.97
C ILE A 403 -8.40 6.29 -16.83
N ARG A 404 -8.50 4.95 -16.75
CA ARG A 404 -8.08 4.12 -15.60
C ARG A 404 -6.69 4.44 -15.12
N ALA A 405 -5.69 4.42 -15.99
CA ALA A 405 -4.30 4.66 -15.58
C ALA A 405 -4.09 6.04 -14.96
N ARG A 406 -4.71 7.09 -15.54
CA ARG A 406 -4.62 8.46 -15.03
C ARG A 406 -5.41 8.65 -13.74
N ALA A 407 -6.59 8.03 -13.63
CA ALA A 407 -7.43 8.10 -12.44
C ALA A 407 -6.80 7.33 -11.26
N LEU A 408 -6.22 6.16 -11.51
CA LEU A 408 -5.44 5.42 -10.51
C LEU A 408 -4.23 6.22 -10.02
N GLY A 409 -3.49 6.86 -10.94
CA GLY A 409 -2.36 7.71 -10.57
C GLY A 409 -2.77 8.88 -9.69
N LEU A 410 -3.91 9.53 -9.98
CA LEU A 410 -4.42 10.64 -9.18
C LEU A 410 -4.93 10.17 -7.81
N ALA A 411 -5.63 9.04 -7.74
CA ALA A 411 -6.10 8.44 -6.49
C ALA A 411 -4.91 8.01 -5.60
N ALA A 412 -3.88 7.40 -6.18
CA ALA A 412 -2.64 7.05 -5.49
C ALA A 412 -1.90 8.30 -4.97
N ALA A 413 -1.80 9.37 -5.76
CA ALA A 413 -1.21 10.63 -5.30
C ALA A 413 -1.98 11.22 -4.11
N ALA A 414 -3.31 11.22 -4.18
CA ALA A 414 -4.16 11.66 -3.06
C ALA A 414 -3.95 10.79 -1.80
N GLN A 415 -3.76 9.48 -1.97
CA GLN A 415 -3.45 8.55 -0.87
C GLN A 415 -2.12 8.87 -0.20
N TRP A 416 -1.06 9.10 -0.97
CA TRP A 416 0.25 9.45 -0.42
C TRP A 416 0.25 10.80 0.30
N ILE A 417 -0.45 11.81 -0.25
CA ILE A 417 -0.63 13.11 0.39
C ILE A 417 -1.42 12.98 1.70
N ALA A 418 -2.49 12.18 1.69
CA ALA A 418 -3.29 11.93 2.89
C ALA A 418 -2.49 11.20 3.97
N ASN A 419 -1.69 10.19 3.59
CA ASN A 419 -0.80 9.48 4.50
C ASN A 419 0.25 10.43 5.09
N PHE A 420 0.88 11.26 4.25
CA PHE A 420 1.81 12.28 4.72
C PHE A 420 1.16 13.22 5.74
N ALA A 421 -0.03 13.73 5.46
CA ALA A 421 -0.72 14.66 6.34
C ALA A 421 -1.04 14.03 7.72
N ILE A 422 -1.55 12.81 7.75
CA ILE A 422 -1.86 12.08 8.99
C ILE A 422 -0.59 11.75 9.77
N THR A 423 0.45 11.26 9.11
CA THR A 423 1.71 10.89 9.76
C THR A 423 2.43 12.11 10.33
N LEU A 424 2.46 13.22 9.58
CA LEU A 424 3.03 14.50 10.03
C LEU A 424 2.32 15.08 11.24
N SER A 425 0.98 15.05 11.23
CA SER A 425 0.16 15.70 12.24
C SER A 425 0.06 14.89 13.55
N PHE A 426 0.27 13.57 13.49
CA PHE A 426 0.04 12.69 14.63
C PHE A 426 0.81 13.08 15.90
N PRO A 427 2.14 13.33 15.89
CA PRO A 427 2.86 13.66 17.13
C PRO A 427 2.32 14.92 17.80
N VAL A 428 2.04 15.97 17.02
CA VAL A 428 1.47 17.23 17.52
C VAL A 428 0.07 17.02 18.09
N MET A 429 -0.77 16.25 17.40
CA MET A 429 -2.14 15.97 17.84
C MET A 429 -2.16 15.07 19.08
N ALA A 430 -1.30 14.05 19.11
CA ALA A 430 -1.19 13.14 20.25
C ALA A 430 -0.68 13.86 21.51
N ALA A 431 0.31 14.74 21.35
CA ALA A 431 0.80 15.59 22.45
C ALA A 431 -0.26 16.56 22.96
N ALA A 432 -1.11 17.10 22.08
CA ALA A 432 -2.22 17.96 22.49
C ALA A 432 -3.34 17.17 23.18
N SER A 433 -3.77 16.06 22.60
CA SER A 433 -4.79 15.16 23.19
C SER A 433 -4.89 13.85 22.45
N LEU A 434 -4.34 12.79 23.01
CA LEU A 434 -4.42 11.44 22.45
C LEU A 434 -5.88 10.96 22.31
N PRO A 435 -6.78 11.14 23.29
CA PRO A 435 -8.20 10.78 23.15
C PRO A 435 -8.90 11.46 21.97
N LEU A 436 -8.69 12.77 21.81
CA LEU A 436 -9.30 13.53 20.69
C LEU A 436 -8.75 13.09 19.34
N THR A 437 -7.47 12.76 19.26
CA THR A 437 -6.84 12.24 18.04
C THR A 437 -7.52 10.94 17.59
N TYR A 438 -7.71 9.99 18.52
CA TYR A 438 -8.38 8.73 18.20
C TYR A 438 -9.89 8.87 17.96
N ALA A 439 -10.55 9.81 18.66
CA ALA A 439 -11.95 10.15 18.37
C ALA A 439 -12.12 10.72 16.96
N MET A 440 -11.18 11.53 16.49
CA MET A 440 -11.16 12.03 15.10
C MET A 440 -11.00 10.91 14.09
N TYR A 441 -10.09 9.95 14.33
CA TYR A 441 -9.94 8.79 13.46
C TYR A 441 -11.19 7.91 13.44
N ALA A 442 -11.85 7.73 14.61
CA ALA A 442 -13.14 7.04 14.69
C ALA A 442 -14.23 7.74 13.87
N LEU A 443 -14.24 9.07 13.85
CA LEU A 443 -15.16 9.88 13.02
C LEU A 443 -14.91 9.68 11.54
N PHE A 444 -13.65 9.62 11.09
CA PHE A 444 -13.33 9.30 9.70
C PHE A 444 -13.72 7.86 9.34
N ALA A 445 -13.56 6.90 10.27
CA ALA A 445 -14.05 5.54 10.07
C ALA A 445 -15.58 5.48 9.95
N ALA A 446 -16.32 6.23 10.78
CA ALA A 446 -17.76 6.36 10.65
C ALA A 446 -18.17 7.06 9.33
N ALA A 447 -17.47 8.13 8.94
CA ALA A 447 -17.69 8.80 7.66
C ALA A 447 -17.46 7.86 6.47
N SER A 448 -16.45 6.98 6.58
CA SER A 448 -16.15 5.97 5.57
C SER A 448 -17.30 4.97 5.37
N PHE A 449 -17.98 4.58 6.46
CA PHE A 449 -19.18 3.74 6.38
C PHE A 449 -20.28 4.41 5.56
N PHE A 450 -20.63 5.66 5.87
CA PHE A 450 -21.66 6.38 5.13
C PHE A 450 -21.25 6.63 3.67
N PHE A 451 -19.98 6.92 3.43
CA PHE A 451 -19.48 7.10 2.07
C PHE A 451 -19.64 5.83 1.24
N VAL A 452 -19.22 4.68 1.77
CA VAL A 452 -19.39 3.39 1.07
C VAL A 452 -20.86 3.06 0.90
N MET A 453 -21.69 3.29 1.92
CA MET A 453 -23.13 3.00 1.87
C MET A 453 -23.84 3.77 0.74
N PHE A 454 -23.50 5.03 0.52
CA PHE A 454 -24.23 5.90 -0.42
C PHE A 454 -23.54 6.07 -1.79
N LYS A 455 -22.22 5.87 -1.90
CA LYS A 455 -21.47 6.24 -3.10
C LYS A 455 -20.74 5.08 -3.77
N VAL A 456 -20.49 3.98 -3.05
CA VAL A 456 -19.75 2.84 -3.60
C VAL A 456 -20.74 1.73 -3.98
N PRO A 457 -20.85 1.38 -5.27
CA PRO A 457 -21.66 0.25 -5.70
C PRO A 457 -20.93 -1.08 -5.40
N GLU A 458 -21.68 -2.20 -5.42
CA GLU A 458 -21.07 -3.53 -5.45
C GLU A 458 -20.53 -3.83 -6.84
N THR A 459 -19.30 -4.32 -6.91
CA THR A 459 -18.63 -4.65 -8.17
C THR A 459 -18.36 -6.14 -8.34
N ASN A 460 -18.68 -6.95 -7.32
CA ASN A 460 -18.44 -8.39 -7.35
C ASN A 460 -19.21 -9.07 -8.49
N GLY A 461 -18.50 -9.87 -9.29
CA GLY A 461 -19.10 -10.62 -10.41
C GLY A 461 -19.44 -9.78 -11.65
N MET A 462 -19.15 -8.47 -11.64
CA MET A 462 -19.35 -7.60 -12.81
C MET A 462 -18.15 -7.61 -13.75
N SER A 463 -18.40 -7.51 -15.07
CA SER A 463 -17.33 -7.19 -16.00
C SER A 463 -16.93 -5.71 -15.86
N LEU A 464 -15.72 -5.37 -16.33
CA LEU A 464 -15.24 -3.99 -16.28
C LEU A 464 -16.15 -3.02 -17.05
N GLU A 465 -16.71 -3.48 -18.16
CA GLU A 465 -17.64 -2.73 -19.00
C GLU A 465 -18.98 -2.49 -18.27
N GLN A 466 -19.46 -3.47 -17.51
CA GLN A 466 -20.66 -3.33 -16.68
C GLN A 466 -20.42 -2.35 -15.53
N ALA A 467 -19.25 -2.38 -14.89
CA ALA A 467 -18.90 -1.43 -13.83
C ALA A 467 -18.82 0.02 -14.35
N GLU A 468 -18.39 0.23 -15.61
CA GLU A 468 -18.39 1.54 -16.25
C GLU A 468 -19.82 2.16 -16.32
N THR A 469 -20.82 1.33 -16.55
CA THR A 469 -22.22 1.83 -16.70
C THR A 469 -22.83 2.30 -15.38
N LEU A 470 -22.31 1.88 -14.22
CA LEU A 470 -22.83 2.28 -12.91
C LEU A 470 -22.70 3.78 -12.61
N PHE A 471 -21.72 4.43 -13.24
CA PHE A 471 -21.41 5.85 -13.01
C PHE A 471 -21.85 6.78 -14.14
N VAL A 472 -22.47 6.22 -15.20
CA VAL A 472 -23.07 7.00 -16.28
C VAL A 472 -24.44 7.51 -15.83
N PRO A 473 -24.73 8.83 -15.89
CA PRO A 473 -26.05 9.35 -15.55
C PRO A 473 -27.14 8.65 -16.38
N LYS A 474 -28.21 8.20 -15.72
CA LYS A 474 -29.31 7.44 -16.37
C LYS A 474 -29.92 8.09 -17.62
N GLY A 475 -29.67 9.40 -17.85
CA GLY A 475 -30.08 10.11 -19.06
C GLY A 475 -29.20 9.88 -20.28
N SER A 476 -27.88 9.80 -20.11
CA SER A 476 -26.93 9.62 -21.21
C SER A 476 -26.84 8.18 -21.74
N ALA A 477 -27.18 7.19 -20.91
CA ALA A 477 -27.27 5.79 -21.35
C ALA A 477 -28.43 5.57 -22.35
N LYS A 478 -29.55 6.30 -22.19
CA LYS A 478 -30.67 6.27 -23.15
C LYS A 478 -30.33 6.99 -24.47
N GLU A 479 -29.52 8.04 -24.41
CA GLU A 479 -29.06 8.73 -25.61
C GLU A 479 -28.03 7.92 -26.39
N ALA A 480 -27.06 7.32 -25.72
CA ALA A 480 -26.07 6.44 -26.34
C ALA A 480 -26.71 5.18 -26.97
N ALA A 481 -27.71 4.58 -26.30
CA ALA A 481 -28.48 3.46 -26.86
C ALA A 481 -29.33 3.88 -28.09
N LYS A 482 -29.87 5.11 -28.08
CA LYS A 482 -30.58 5.67 -29.24
C LYS A 482 -29.66 6.00 -30.41
N GLU A 483 -28.44 6.43 -30.14
CA GLU A 483 -27.44 6.75 -31.18
C GLU A 483 -26.90 5.46 -31.83
N SER A 484 -26.59 4.44 -31.02
CA SER A 484 -26.19 3.11 -31.50
C SER A 484 -27.30 2.42 -32.30
N ALA A 485 -28.57 2.54 -31.89
CA ALA A 485 -29.70 2.04 -32.64
C ALA A 485 -29.93 2.80 -33.97
N LYS A 486 -29.61 4.10 -34.02
CA LYS A 486 -29.65 4.90 -35.25
C LYS A 486 -28.51 4.58 -36.21
N GLU A 487 -27.32 4.26 -35.70
CA GLU A 487 -26.20 3.80 -36.54
C GLU A 487 -26.45 2.41 -37.14
N SER A 488 -27.00 1.48 -36.33
CA SER A 488 -27.38 0.13 -36.83
C SER A 488 -28.54 0.17 -37.83
N ALA A 489 -29.38 1.20 -37.82
CA ALA A 489 -30.47 1.37 -38.77
C ALA A 489 -30.05 2.13 -40.07
N ARG A 490 -28.81 2.64 -40.09
CA ARG A 490 -28.21 3.32 -41.26
C ARG A 490 -27.17 2.46 -41.99
N ALA A 491 -26.76 1.34 -41.41
CA ALA A 491 -25.91 0.30 -42.02
C ALA A 491 -26.77 -0.83 -42.57
#